data_fd06c5d535f6ca7c41ab3d49f8538f8e
#
_entry.id   fd06c5d535f6ca7c41ab3d49f8538f8e
#
_cell.length_a   1.000
_cell.length_b   1.000
_cell.length_c   1.000
_cell.angle_alpha   90.00
_cell.angle_beta   90.00
_cell.angle_gamma   90.00
#
_symmetry.space_group_name_H-M   'P 1'
#
loop_
_entity.id
_entity.type
_entity.pdbx_description
1 polymer ?
#
loop_
_entity_poly.entity_id
_entity_poly.type
_entity_poly.pdbx_seq_one_letter_code
_entity_poly.pdbx_strand_id
1 'polypeptide(L)'
;MTETKEKKKIRILAAGDIHGDVELVNKLAKKADKYNVDIVILTGDLTFGEMTAENLVGPFLRKDRKILLIPGNHESLATIDFLVDLYGPEVKNIHGYSFKMKDVGIFGAGGAIGVGPKFTLTESQIFSALKQGFKKIKDVKKKIMITHVHPAGSLAEKFSKIVPGSKAVEKAIKYFKPDFALFSHVHEASGLEEKIGKTKLINVGREGKIIEVEIED
;
A
#
# COMPACT_ATOMS: atom_id res chain seq x y z
N MET A 1 -9.48 -25.52 32.38
CA MET A 1 -10.01 -25.02 31.06
C MET A 1 -9.22 -23.78 30.75
N THR A 2 -8.25 -23.87 29.84
CA THR A 2 -7.44 -22.73 29.38
C THR A 2 -8.30 -21.95 28.42
N GLU A 3 -8.78 -20.76 28.84
CA GLU A 3 -9.36 -19.78 27.92
C GLU A 3 -8.32 -19.45 26.86
N THR A 4 -8.53 -19.93 25.65
CA THR A 4 -7.79 -19.45 24.48
C THR A 4 -8.17 -17.99 24.28
N LYS A 5 -7.32 -17.05 24.74
CA LYS A 5 -7.45 -15.63 24.41
C LYS A 5 -7.52 -15.51 22.89
N GLU A 6 -8.67 -15.10 22.39
CA GLU A 6 -8.85 -14.80 20.98
C GLU A 6 -7.84 -13.72 20.60
N LYS A 7 -6.84 -14.07 19.77
CA LYS A 7 -5.82 -13.11 19.34
C LYS A 7 -6.51 -12.00 18.58
N LYS A 8 -6.41 -10.78 19.08
CA LYS A 8 -6.92 -9.61 18.39
C LYS A 8 -6.16 -9.43 17.07
N LYS A 9 -6.88 -9.16 15.99
CA LYS A 9 -6.30 -8.98 14.67
C LYS A 9 -6.69 -7.61 14.11
N ILE A 10 -5.81 -7.03 13.30
CA ILE A 10 -6.15 -5.94 12.37
C ILE A 10 -6.30 -6.56 11.00
N ARG A 11 -7.45 -6.32 10.35
CA ARG A 11 -7.74 -6.77 8.99
C ARG A 11 -7.53 -5.63 8.01
N ILE A 12 -6.76 -5.90 6.99
CA ILE A 12 -6.38 -4.93 5.97
C ILE A 12 -6.82 -5.46 4.60
N LEU A 13 -7.52 -4.63 3.82
CA LEU A 13 -7.63 -4.82 2.39
C LEU A 13 -6.58 -3.95 1.72
N ALA A 14 -5.69 -4.54 0.94
CA ALA A 14 -4.73 -3.80 0.12
C ALA A 14 -4.97 -4.07 -1.36
N ALA A 15 -5.04 -3.01 -2.19
CA ALA A 15 -5.22 -3.08 -3.64
C ALA A 15 -4.52 -1.92 -4.33
N GLY A 16 -4.22 -2.06 -5.62
CA GLY A 16 -3.64 -1.01 -6.46
C GLY A 16 -4.02 -1.19 -7.92
N ASP A 17 -3.47 -0.35 -8.80
CA ASP A 17 -3.66 -0.42 -10.27
C ASP A 17 -5.15 -0.39 -10.67
N ILE A 18 -5.93 0.45 -10.00
CA ILE A 18 -7.39 0.58 -10.21
C ILE A 18 -7.70 1.25 -11.54
N HIS A 19 -6.89 2.25 -11.90
CA HIS A 19 -6.99 2.96 -13.19
C HIS A 19 -8.41 3.49 -13.51
N GLY A 20 -9.09 4.06 -12.52
CA GLY A 20 -10.42 4.66 -12.71
C GLY A 20 -11.59 3.66 -12.79
N ASP A 21 -11.35 2.37 -12.57
CA ASP A 21 -12.36 1.32 -12.62
C ASP A 21 -13.29 1.36 -11.39
N VAL A 22 -14.37 2.12 -11.49
CA VAL A 22 -15.36 2.30 -10.41
C VAL A 22 -16.09 0.98 -10.09
N GLU A 23 -16.29 0.09 -11.05
CA GLU A 23 -16.90 -1.21 -10.79
C GLU A 23 -16.00 -2.08 -9.92
N LEU A 24 -14.70 -2.06 -10.21
CA LEU A 24 -13.70 -2.74 -9.37
C LEU A 24 -13.68 -2.14 -7.96
N VAL A 25 -13.70 -0.81 -7.82
CA VAL A 25 -13.79 -0.14 -6.51
C VAL A 25 -14.99 -0.63 -5.73
N ASN A 26 -16.18 -0.70 -6.34
CA ASN A 26 -17.38 -1.20 -5.68
C ASN A 26 -17.25 -2.67 -5.26
N LYS A 27 -16.61 -3.52 -6.07
CA LYS A 27 -16.33 -4.93 -5.70
C LYS A 27 -15.37 -5.00 -4.51
N LEU A 28 -14.31 -4.19 -4.52
CA LEU A 28 -13.33 -4.11 -3.43
C LEU A 28 -13.96 -3.56 -2.14
N ALA A 29 -14.84 -2.56 -2.23
CA ALA A 29 -15.57 -2.02 -1.08
C ALA A 29 -16.48 -3.08 -0.44
N LYS A 30 -17.23 -3.84 -1.25
CA LYS A 30 -18.03 -4.99 -0.77
C LYS A 30 -17.14 -6.07 -0.12
N LYS A 31 -15.96 -6.32 -0.69
CA LYS A 31 -14.97 -7.24 -0.10
C LYS A 31 -14.50 -6.74 1.26
N ALA A 32 -14.18 -5.43 1.38
CA ALA A 32 -13.81 -4.81 2.65
C ALA A 32 -14.91 -4.94 3.71
N ASP A 33 -16.17 -4.76 3.32
CA ASP A 33 -17.32 -4.91 4.22
C ASP A 33 -17.51 -6.38 4.65
N LYS A 34 -17.46 -7.31 3.71
CA LYS A 34 -17.61 -8.76 3.98
C LYS A 34 -16.58 -9.28 5.01
N TYR A 35 -15.36 -8.77 4.95
CA TYR A 35 -14.27 -9.20 5.85
C TYR A 35 -14.11 -8.30 7.09
N ASN A 36 -15.00 -7.33 7.30
CA ASN A 36 -14.92 -6.35 8.39
C ASN A 36 -13.52 -5.75 8.51
N VAL A 37 -13.07 -5.13 7.43
CA VAL A 37 -11.71 -4.59 7.31
C VAL A 37 -11.58 -3.30 8.12
N ASP A 38 -10.52 -3.19 8.91
CA ASP A 38 -10.18 -2.02 9.73
C ASP A 38 -9.47 -0.95 8.89
N ILE A 39 -8.63 -1.36 7.94
CA ILE A 39 -7.81 -0.48 7.12
C ILE A 39 -7.91 -0.90 5.65
N VAL A 40 -8.16 0.07 4.77
CA VAL A 40 -7.98 -0.09 3.32
C VAL A 40 -6.68 0.60 2.93
N ILE A 41 -5.84 -0.08 2.15
CA ILE A 41 -4.59 0.45 1.61
C ILE A 41 -4.69 0.46 0.10
N LEU A 42 -4.52 1.63 -0.51
CA LEU A 42 -4.50 1.79 -1.95
C LEU A 42 -3.07 2.14 -2.38
N THR A 43 -2.43 1.18 -3.08
CA THR A 43 -0.99 1.19 -3.38
C THR A 43 -0.64 1.96 -4.65
N GLY A 44 -1.48 2.89 -5.07
CA GLY A 44 -1.28 3.77 -6.23
C GLY A 44 -1.97 3.30 -7.50
N ASP A 45 -1.84 4.12 -8.54
CA ASP A 45 -2.54 3.98 -9.82
C ASP A 45 -4.07 3.86 -9.64
N LEU A 46 -4.61 4.79 -8.83
CA LEU A 46 -6.05 4.91 -8.63
C LEU A 46 -6.73 5.46 -9.87
N THR A 47 -6.10 6.46 -10.50
CA THR A 47 -6.57 7.08 -11.72
C THR A 47 -5.84 6.54 -12.94
N PHE A 48 -6.32 6.89 -14.13
CA PHE A 48 -5.57 6.71 -15.37
C PHE A 48 -5.17 8.09 -15.92
N GLY A 49 -3.95 8.54 -15.60
CA GLY A 49 -3.44 9.83 -16.05
C GLY A 49 -4.22 11.04 -15.51
N GLU A 50 -4.87 10.91 -14.36
CA GLU A 50 -5.71 11.94 -13.70
C GLU A 50 -7.02 12.28 -14.45
N MET A 51 -7.47 11.40 -15.35
CA MET A 51 -8.69 11.64 -16.13
C MET A 51 -9.97 11.68 -15.28
N THR A 52 -10.03 10.88 -14.20
CA THR A 52 -11.14 10.87 -13.25
C THR A 52 -10.66 10.43 -11.88
N ALA A 53 -11.16 11.09 -10.84
CA ALA A 53 -10.93 10.71 -9.44
C ALA A 53 -12.24 10.42 -8.70
N GLU A 54 -13.39 10.52 -9.39
CA GLU A 54 -14.71 10.34 -8.80
C GLU A 54 -14.93 8.88 -8.39
N ASN A 55 -15.53 8.68 -7.22
CA ASN A 55 -15.92 7.38 -6.70
C ASN A 55 -14.78 6.35 -6.52
N LEU A 56 -13.52 6.79 -6.50
CA LEU A 56 -12.38 5.89 -6.32
C LEU A 56 -12.05 5.63 -4.83
N VAL A 57 -12.46 6.51 -3.93
CA VAL A 57 -12.21 6.41 -2.48
C VAL A 57 -13.50 6.31 -1.68
N GLY A 58 -14.52 7.11 -2.05
CA GLY A 58 -15.80 7.21 -1.34
C GLY A 58 -16.47 5.86 -1.00
N PRO A 59 -16.53 4.88 -1.90
CA PRO A 59 -17.13 3.58 -1.63
C PRO A 59 -16.51 2.80 -0.47
N PHE A 60 -15.24 3.07 -0.11
CA PHE A 60 -14.57 2.42 1.03
C PHE A 60 -14.89 3.05 2.38
N LEU A 61 -15.44 4.28 2.40
CA LEU A 61 -15.71 5.00 3.65
C LEU A 61 -16.72 4.22 4.51
N ARG A 62 -16.35 3.99 5.74
CA ARG A 62 -17.19 3.46 6.82
C ARG A 62 -16.74 4.09 8.13
N LYS A 63 -17.64 4.12 9.11
CA LYS A 63 -17.27 4.56 10.46
C LYS A 63 -16.09 3.71 10.97
N ASP A 64 -15.09 4.39 11.49
CA ASP A 64 -13.89 3.81 12.12
C ASP A 64 -12.92 3.08 11.15
N ARG A 65 -13.23 2.95 9.84
CA ARG A 65 -12.31 2.41 8.85
C ARG A 65 -11.35 3.48 8.37
N LYS A 66 -10.06 3.16 8.35
CA LYS A 66 -9.03 4.06 7.81
C LYS A 66 -8.69 3.68 6.37
N ILE A 67 -8.43 4.71 5.56
CA ILE A 67 -8.03 4.53 4.16
C ILE A 67 -6.68 5.21 3.99
N LEU A 68 -5.67 4.43 3.60
CA LEU A 68 -4.30 4.90 3.40
C LEU A 68 -3.99 4.89 1.91
N LEU A 69 -3.53 6.02 1.40
CA LEU A 69 -3.23 6.22 -0.02
C LEU A 69 -1.76 6.50 -0.21
N ILE A 70 -1.21 6.05 -1.33
CA ILE A 70 0.02 6.56 -1.94
C ILE A 70 -0.24 6.80 -3.43
N PRO A 71 0.45 7.74 -4.09
CA PRO A 71 0.38 7.86 -5.55
C PRO A 71 1.05 6.68 -6.24
N GLY A 72 0.53 6.27 -7.38
CA GLY A 72 1.26 5.46 -8.35
C GLY A 72 2.06 6.35 -9.30
N ASN A 73 2.26 5.89 -10.54
CA ASN A 73 2.87 6.73 -11.59
C ASN A 73 1.83 7.42 -12.49
N HIS A 74 0.53 7.15 -12.31
CA HIS A 74 -0.56 7.75 -13.07
C HIS A 74 -1.21 8.96 -12.40
N GLU A 75 -0.95 9.23 -11.12
CA GLU A 75 -1.41 10.43 -10.42
C GLU A 75 -0.27 11.21 -9.75
N SER A 76 -0.47 12.51 -9.61
CA SER A 76 0.43 13.40 -8.87
C SER A 76 0.18 13.34 -7.35
N LEU A 77 1.12 13.87 -6.57
CA LEU A 77 0.89 14.08 -5.14
C LEU A 77 -0.30 15.00 -4.90
N ALA A 78 -0.48 16.04 -5.74
CA ALA A 78 -1.60 16.97 -5.61
C ALA A 78 -2.96 16.27 -5.74
N THR A 79 -3.08 15.28 -6.63
CA THR A 79 -4.31 14.50 -6.78
C THR A 79 -4.58 13.66 -5.52
N ILE A 80 -3.55 13.04 -4.93
CA ILE A 80 -3.71 12.28 -3.68
C ILE A 80 -4.07 13.20 -2.52
N ASP A 81 -3.42 14.36 -2.40
CA ASP A 81 -3.72 15.32 -1.34
C ASP A 81 -5.14 15.89 -1.49
N PHE A 82 -5.58 16.17 -2.73
CA PHE A 82 -6.97 16.54 -3.02
C PHE A 82 -7.97 15.47 -2.54
N LEU A 83 -7.70 14.18 -2.79
CA LEU A 83 -8.56 13.09 -2.32
C LEU A 83 -8.58 13.02 -0.79
N VAL A 84 -7.46 13.25 -0.13
CA VAL A 84 -7.39 13.32 1.35
C VAL A 84 -8.24 14.47 1.89
N ASP A 85 -8.13 15.64 1.31
CA ASP A 85 -8.90 16.82 1.72
C ASP A 85 -10.40 16.63 1.49
N LEU A 86 -10.76 16.03 0.34
CA LEU A 86 -12.16 15.79 -0.03
C LEU A 86 -12.86 14.81 0.90
N TYR A 87 -12.19 13.72 1.30
CA TYR A 87 -12.81 12.65 2.07
C TYR A 87 -12.53 12.71 3.59
N GLY A 88 -11.71 13.66 4.02
CA GLY A 88 -11.55 14.03 5.42
C GLY A 88 -10.68 13.07 6.25
N PRO A 89 -10.86 13.05 7.58
CA PRO A 89 -9.87 12.54 8.52
C PRO A 89 -9.64 11.02 8.47
N GLU A 90 -10.55 10.29 7.84
CA GLU A 90 -10.41 8.83 7.69
C GLU A 90 -9.44 8.44 6.56
N VAL A 91 -9.15 9.36 5.65
CA VAL A 91 -8.28 9.17 4.49
C VAL A 91 -6.94 9.86 4.73
N LYS A 92 -5.83 9.18 4.44
CA LYS A 92 -4.49 9.73 4.67
C LYS A 92 -3.55 9.37 3.53
N ASN A 93 -2.83 10.39 3.04
CA ASN A 93 -1.65 10.18 2.21
C ASN A 93 -0.49 9.72 3.10
N ILE A 94 0.12 8.58 2.78
CA ILE A 94 1.28 8.06 3.53
C ILE A 94 2.58 8.06 2.72
N HIS A 95 2.63 8.75 1.57
CA HIS A 95 3.89 8.97 0.86
C HIS A 95 4.84 9.83 1.71
N GLY A 96 5.91 9.23 2.22
CA GLY A 96 6.84 9.89 3.15
C GLY A 96 6.32 10.02 4.59
N TYR A 97 5.14 9.52 4.86
CA TYR A 97 4.51 9.53 6.19
C TYR A 97 4.26 8.12 6.72
N SER A 98 3.66 8.06 7.89
CA SER A 98 3.27 6.81 8.53
C SER A 98 1.95 6.94 9.27
N PHE A 99 1.33 5.79 9.48
CA PHE A 99 0.12 5.62 10.27
C PHE A 99 0.34 4.55 11.33
N LYS A 100 -0.23 4.74 12.51
CA LYS A 100 -0.21 3.76 13.60
C LYS A 100 -1.63 3.38 13.98
N MET A 101 -1.85 2.07 14.13
CA MET A 101 -3.05 1.53 14.76
C MET A 101 -2.62 0.42 15.71
N LYS A 102 -2.82 0.63 17.00
CA LYS A 102 -2.31 -0.27 18.07
C LYS A 102 -0.80 -0.51 17.88
N ASP A 103 -0.35 -1.75 17.87
CA ASP A 103 1.06 -2.15 17.69
C ASP A 103 1.49 -2.28 16.23
N VAL A 104 0.64 -1.88 15.28
CA VAL A 104 0.95 -1.92 13.85
C VAL A 104 1.29 -0.53 13.34
N GLY A 105 2.44 -0.41 12.71
CA GLY A 105 2.88 0.80 12.00
C GLY A 105 2.95 0.56 10.50
N ILE A 106 2.40 1.49 9.75
CA ILE A 106 2.34 1.45 8.27
C ILE A 106 3.06 2.68 7.75
N PHE A 107 3.95 2.53 6.79
CA PHE A 107 4.70 3.62 6.16
C PHE A 107 4.88 3.36 4.67
N GLY A 108 5.05 4.41 3.88
CA GLY A 108 5.08 4.18 2.45
C GLY A 108 5.75 5.25 1.60
N ALA A 109 5.98 4.88 0.34
CA ALA A 109 6.40 5.75 -0.73
C ALA A 109 5.70 5.37 -2.04
N GLY A 110 5.06 6.32 -2.68
CA GLY A 110 4.46 6.15 -4.01
C GLY A 110 5.45 6.45 -5.14
N GLY A 111 4.92 6.43 -6.35
CA GLY A 111 5.66 6.70 -7.58
C GLY A 111 6.38 5.47 -8.15
N ALA A 112 6.90 5.61 -9.37
CA ALA A 112 7.68 4.60 -10.06
C ALA A 112 9.06 5.12 -10.47
N ILE A 113 9.95 4.23 -10.91
CA ILE A 113 11.28 4.55 -11.41
C ILE A 113 11.23 4.73 -12.91
N GLY A 114 11.65 5.90 -13.40
CA GLY A 114 11.97 6.15 -14.80
C GLY A 114 10.81 6.10 -15.81
N VAL A 115 9.68 5.52 -15.45
CA VAL A 115 8.54 5.32 -16.37
C VAL A 115 7.24 5.76 -15.69
N GLY A 116 6.47 6.58 -16.38
CA GLY A 116 5.13 7.00 -15.92
C GLY A 116 4.76 8.40 -16.39
N PRO A 117 3.45 8.66 -16.58
CA PRO A 117 2.99 9.91 -17.13
C PRO A 117 3.03 11.09 -16.14
N LYS A 118 3.02 10.83 -14.82
CA LYS A 118 2.83 11.88 -13.82
C LYS A 118 3.86 11.88 -12.69
N PHE A 119 4.07 10.77 -11.99
CA PHE A 119 4.84 10.76 -10.77
C PHE A 119 5.95 9.70 -10.79
N THR A 120 7.10 10.13 -11.30
CA THR A 120 8.34 9.33 -11.28
C THR A 120 9.33 9.90 -10.29
N LEU A 121 10.06 9.03 -9.62
CA LEU A 121 11.01 9.37 -8.58
C LEU A 121 12.37 8.71 -8.85
N THR A 122 13.40 9.33 -8.34
CA THR A 122 14.72 8.70 -8.25
C THR A 122 14.76 7.69 -7.09
N GLU A 123 15.69 6.74 -7.16
CA GLU A 123 15.96 5.80 -6.07
C GLU A 123 16.20 6.52 -4.73
N SER A 124 16.94 7.64 -4.76
CA SER A 124 17.19 8.44 -3.56
C SER A 124 15.94 9.04 -2.96
N GLN A 125 15.01 9.53 -3.78
CA GLN A 125 13.74 10.10 -3.32
C GLN A 125 12.85 9.03 -2.70
N ILE A 126 12.72 7.86 -3.34
CA ILE A 126 11.95 6.73 -2.78
C ILE A 126 12.52 6.31 -1.42
N PHE A 127 13.84 6.10 -1.34
CA PHE A 127 14.47 5.72 -0.07
C PHE A 127 14.29 6.77 1.02
N SER A 128 14.39 8.07 0.67
CA SER A 128 14.20 9.18 1.60
C SER A 128 12.77 9.22 2.14
N ALA A 129 11.76 9.07 1.29
CA ALA A 129 10.35 9.01 1.70
C ALA A 129 10.09 7.83 2.65
N LEU A 130 10.55 6.63 2.29
CA LEU A 130 10.45 5.45 3.16
C LEU A 130 11.13 5.65 4.51
N LYS A 131 12.33 6.22 4.52
CA LYS A 131 13.09 6.52 5.75
C LYS A 131 12.37 7.53 6.63
N GLN A 132 11.77 8.56 6.04
CA GLN A 132 11.01 9.58 6.76
C GLN A 132 9.79 8.97 7.46
N GLY A 133 8.98 8.19 6.77
CA GLY A 133 7.83 7.49 7.34
C GLY A 133 8.26 6.51 8.44
N PHE A 134 9.29 5.70 8.20
CA PHE A 134 9.78 4.71 9.15
C PHE A 134 10.21 5.31 10.49
N LYS A 135 10.83 6.51 10.51
CA LYS A 135 11.29 7.16 11.74
C LYS A 135 10.20 7.30 12.81
N LYS A 136 8.95 7.46 12.40
CA LYS A 136 7.80 7.66 13.30
C LYS A 136 7.24 6.37 13.89
N ILE A 137 7.62 5.22 13.31
CA ILE A 137 7.10 3.91 13.67
C ILE A 137 8.18 2.88 14.04
N LYS A 138 9.42 3.31 14.26
CA LYS A 138 10.54 2.40 14.54
C LYS A 138 10.29 1.48 15.73
N ASP A 139 9.54 1.96 16.73
CA ASP A 139 9.33 1.31 18.02
C ASP A 139 8.06 0.42 18.06
N VAL A 140 7.26 0.34 16.97
CA VAL A 140 6.11 -0.56 16.94
C VAL A 140 6.53 -2.01 16.68
N LYS A 141 5.72 -2.95 17.15
CA LYS A 141 6.03 -4.40 17.02
C LYS A 141 5.90 -4.90 15.59
N LYS A 142 4.82 -4.52 14.88
CA LYS A 142 4.53 -4.94 13.51
C LYS A 142 4.66 -3.78 12.53
N LYS A 143 5.39 -3.98 11.45
CA LYS A 143 5.66 -2.95 10.44
C LYS A 143 5.24 -3.39 9.06
N ILE A 144 4.49 -2.54 8.39
CA ILE A 144 4.05 -2.74 7.00
C ILE A 144 4.63 -1.62 6.16
N MET A 145 5.42 -1.98 5.16
CA MET A 145 5.92 -1.06 4.15
C MET A 145 5.01 -1.11 2.92
N ILE A 146 4.68 0.05 2.39
CA ILE A 146 3.85 0.17 1.19
C ILE A 146 4.62 0.93 0.13
N THR A 147 4.68 0.39 -1.08
CA THR A 147 5.22 1.07 -2.25
C THR A 147 4.30 0.85 -3.45
N HIS A 148 4.37 1.72 -4.45
CA HIS A 148 3.74 1.40 -5.72
C HIS A 148 4.64 0.47 -6.52
N VAL A 149 5.89 0.89 -6.76
CA VAL A 149 6.88 0.10 -7.48
C VAL A 149 7.37 -1.11 -6.65
N HIS A 150 7.59 -2.22 -7.32
CA HIS A 150 8.13 -3.45 -6.75
C HIS A 150 9.63 -3.36 -6.45
N PRO A 151 10.18 -4.20 -5.54
CA PRO A 151 11.62 -4.22 -5.27
C PRO A 151 12.41 -4.85 -6.41
N ALA A 152 13.62 -4.35 -6.66
CA ALA A 152 14.55 -4.97 -7.58
C ALA A 152 14.92 -6.39 -7.11
N GLY A 153 15.14 -7.30 -8.05
CA GLY A 153 15.48 -8.72 -7.80
C GLY A 153 14.31 -9.57 -7.31
N SER A 154 13.10 -9.00 -7.20
CA SER A 154 11.90 -9.74 -6.80
C SER A 154 11.39 -10.68 -7.89
N LEU A 155 10.52 -11.63 -7.50
CA LEU A 155 9.81 -12.44 -8.49
C LEU A 155 8.91 -11.58 -9.39
N ALA A 156 8.32 -10.51 -8.85
CA ALA A 156 7.50 -9.59 -9.63
C ALA A 156 8.29 -8.96 -10.78
N GLU A 157 9.56 -8.59 -10.57
CA GLU A 157 10.43 -8.06 -11.63
C GLU A 157 10.66 -9.07 -12.77
N LYS A 158 10.68 -10.37 -12.46
CA LYS A 158 10.86 -11.42 -13.48
C LYS A 158 9.64 -11.54 -14.41
N PHE A 159 8.46 -11.17 -13.96
CA PHE A 159 7.26 -11.12 -14.77
C PHE A 159 7.18 -9.85 -15.61
N SER A 160 7.79 -8.76 -15.14
CA SER A 160 7.87 -7.51 -15.90
C SER A 160 9.08 -7.54 -16.84
N LYS A 161 8.87 -7.62 -18.13
CA LYS A 161 9.93 -7.49 -19.13
C LYS A 161 10.35 -6.05 -19.41
N ILE A 162 9.58 -5.07 -18.94
CA ILE A 162 9.66 -3.66 -19.37
C ILE A 162 9.94 -2.73 -18.19
N VAL A 163 9.42 -3.04 -17.02
CA VAL A 163 9.46 -2.13 -15.85
C VAL A 163 10.48 -2.64 -14.84
N PRO A 164 11.57 -1.88 -14.58
CA PRO A 164 12.57 -2.29 -13.60
C PRO A 164 12.03 -2.14 -12.18
N GLY A 165 12.42 -3.07 -11.30
CA GLY A 165 12.20 -2.94 -9.86
C GLY A 165 13.12 -1.88 -9.24
N SER A 166 12.70 -1.32 -8.10
CA SER A 166 13.46 -0.32 -7.38
C SER A 166 14.51 -0.92 -6.46
N LYS A 167 15.76 -0.51 -6.66
CA LYS A 167 16.88 -0.83 -5.74
C LYS A 167 16.69 -0.16 -4.37
N ALA A 168 16.04 1.00 -4.32
CA ALA A 168 15.72 1.67 -3.08
C ALA A 168 14.71 0.88 -2.24
N VAL A 169 13.69 0.30 -2.88
CA VAL A 169 12.69 -0.56 -2.21
C VAL A 169 13.36 -1.83 -1.69
N GLU A 170 14.18 -2.50 -2.50
CA GLU A 170 14.98 -3.66 -2.07
C GLU A 170 15.86 -3.32 -0.85
N LYS A 171 16.60 -2.20 -0.93
CA LYS A 171 17.44 -1.70 0.18
C LYS A 171 16.62 -1.39 1.43
N ALA A 172 15.45 -0.78 1.27
CA ALA A 172 14.55 -0.45 2.38
C ALA A 172 14.02 -1.70 3.09
N ILE A 173 13.64 -2.76 2.35
CA ILE A 173 13.26 -4.04 2.91
C ILE A 173 14.39 -4.63 3.77
N LYS A 174 15.62 -4.65 3.25
CA LYS A 174 16.78 -5.17 3.96
C LYS A 174 17.13 -4.34 5.20
N TYR A 175 16.97 -3.03 5.13
CA TYR A 175 17.35 -2.09 6.20
C TYR A 175 16.28 -1.97 7.29
N PHE A 176 15.01 -1.74 6.92
CA PHE A 176 13.91 -1.54 7.87
C PHE A 176 13.29 -2.85 8.36
N LYS A 177 13.47 -3.95 7.61
CA LYS A 177 12.97 -5.29 7.92
C LYS A 177 11.49 -5.29 8.32
N PRO A 178 10.58 -4.75 7.49
CA PRO A 178 9.15 -4.78 7.78
C PRO A 178 8.65 -6.24 7.80
N ASP A 179 7.54 -6.50 8.51
CA ASP A 179 6.90 -7.82 8.46
C ASP A 179 6.26 -8.08 7.10
N PHE A 180 5.68 -7.03 6.49
CA PHE A 180 5.09 -7.07 5.15
C PHE A 180 5.63 -5.92 4.29
N ALA A 181 5.84 -6.20 3.01
CA ALA A 181 6.03 -5.21 1.95
C ALA A 181 4.95 -5.40 0.89
N LEU A 182 4.05 -4.42 0.77
CA LEU A 182 2.92 -4.44 -0.15
C LEU A 182 3.21 -3.51 -1.31
N PHE A 183 2.99 -3.98 -2.53
CA PHE A 183 3.21 -3.21 -3.74
C PHE A 183 2.25 -3.64 -4.86
N SER A 184 2.27 -2.91 -5.97
CA SER A 184 1.50 -3.19 -7.19
C SER A 184 2.34 -2.95 -8.44
N HIS A 185 1.86 -2.19 -9.43
CA HIS A 185 2.58 -1.75 -10.63
C HIS A 185 2.83 -2.83 -11.69
N VAL A 186 3.17 -4.06 -11.34
CA VAL A 186 3.35 -5.18 -12.29
C VAL A 186 2.07 -6.00 -12.31
N HIS A 187 1.21 -5.74 -13.29
CA HIS A 187 -0.11 -6.37 -13.38
C HIS A 187 -0.01 -7.89 -13.57
N GLU A 188 0.97 -8.36 -14.34
CA GLU A 188 1.20 -9.77 -14.62
C GLU A 188 1.62 -10.56 -13.37
N ALA A 189 2.14 -9.86 -12.35
CA ALA A 189 2.53 -10.45 -11.08
C ALA A 189 1.45 -10.28 -9.98
N SER A 190 0.22 -9.89 -10.35
CA SER A 190 -0.87 -9.68 -9.39
C SER A 190 -1.11 -10.92 -8.53
N GLY A 191 -1.15 -10.72 -7.23
CA GLY A 191 -1.36 -11.77 -6.25
C GLY A 191 -0.14 -12.60 -5.89
N LEU A 192 1.02 -12.35 -6.51
CA LEU A 192 2.27 -13.04 -6.24
C LEU A 192 2.78 -12.72 -4.83
N GLU A 193 3.23 -13.76 -4.14
CA GLU A 193 3.79 -13.68 -2.80
C GLU A 193 5.17 -14.32 -2.77
N GLU A 194 6.11 -13.66 -2.10
CA GLU A 194 7.47 -14.17 -1.87
C GLU A 194 8.03 -13.69 -0.54
N LYS A 195 9.26 -14.06 -0.19
CA LYS A 195 9.94 -13.58 1.02
C LYS A 195 11.35 -13.09 0.70
N ILE A 196 11.72 -11.96 1.28
CA ILE A 196 13.10 -11.48 1.37
C ILE A 196 13.47 -11.42 2.86
N GLY A 197 14.33 -12.33 3.31
CA GLY A 197 14.61 -12.49 4.73
C GLY A 197 13.35 -12.85 5.52
N LYS A 198 12.97 -12.00 6.49
CA LYS A 198 11.74 -12.17 7.29
C LYS A 198 10.53 -11.46 6.68
N THR A 199 10.72 -10.56 5.74
CA THR A 199 9.66 -9.76 5.14
C THR A 199 8.87 -10.59 4.14
N LYS A 200 7.55 -10.63 4.33
CA LYS A 200 6.62 -11.17 3.33
C LYS A 200 6.30 -10.08 2.31
N LEU A 201 6.63 -10.32 1.05
CA LEU A 201 6.33 -9.45 -0.08
C LEU A 201 5.03 -9.90 -0.73
N ILE A 202 4.16 -8.95 -1.06
CA ILE A 202 2.88 -9.22 -1.71
C ILE A 202 2.64 -8.18 -2.81
N ASN A 203 2.54 -8.63 -4.05
CA ASN A 203 1.93 -7.83 -5.10
C ASN A 203 0.40 -7.91 -4.91
N VAL A 204 -0.19 -6.84 -4.41
CA VAL A 204 -1.62 -6.84 -4.04
C VAL A 204 -2.54 -6.80 -5.24
N GLY A 205 -2.08 -6.24 -6.36
CA GLY A 205 -2.80 -6.18 -7.62
C GLY A 205 -4.18 -5.53 -7.55
N ARG A 206 -4.93 -5.65 -8.64
CA ARG A 206 -6.26 -5.03 -8.79
C ARG A 206 -7.34 -5.71 -7.95
N GLU A 207 -7.30 -7.04 -7.80
CA GLU A 207 -8.32 -7.79 -7.07
C GLU A 207 -8.21 -7.65 -5.54
N GLY A 208 -7.10 -7.08 -5.10
CA GLY A 208 -6.80 -6.82 -3.71
C GLY A 208 -6.62 -8.08 -2.85
N LYS A 209 -5.84 -7.93 -1.80
CA LYS A 209 -5.55 -8.98 -0.81
C LYS A 209 -6.11 -8.59 0.55
N ILE A 210 -6.69 -9.58 1.24
CA ILE A 210 -7.00 -9.47 2.67
C ILE A 210 -5.78 -9.96 3.44
N ILE A 211 -5.30 -9.12 4.35
CA ILE A 211 -4.13 -9.39 5.18
C ILE A 211 -4.59 -9.30 6.64
N GLU A 212 -4.36 -10.34 7.41
CA GLU A 212 -4.59 -10.35 8.85
C GLU A 212 -3.26 -10.17 9.58
N VAL A 213 -3.19 -9.15 10.42
CA VAL A 213 -2.02 -8.86 11.26
C VAL A 213 -2.39 -9.14 12.70
N GLU A 214 -1.78 -10.18 13.29
CA GLU A 214 -1.97 -10.49 14.71
C GLU A 214 -1.33 -9.40 15.56
N ILE A 215 -2.06 -8.95 16.58
CA ILE A 215 -1.60 -8.00 17.58
C ILE A 215 -1.59 -8.66 18.94
N GLU A 216 -0.57 -8.35 19.72
CA GLU A 216 -0.48 -8.74 21.13
C GLU A 216 -1.13 -7.65 21.98
N ASP A 217 -1.80 -8.05 23.05
CA ASP A 217 -2.36 -7.12 24.05
C ASP A 217 -1.24 -6.43 24.83
#